data_f52ed5c5164d9a21472e84e1c0fc6b5f
#
_entry.id   f52ed5c5164d9a21472e84e1c0fc6b5f
#
_cell.length_a   1.000
_cell.length_b   1.000
_cell.length_c   1.000
_cell.angle_alpha   90.00
_cell.angle_beta   90.00
_cell.angle_gamma   90.00
#
_symmetry.space_group_name_H-M   'P 1'
#
loop_
_entity.id
_entity.type
_entity.pdbx_description
1 polymer ?
#
loop_
_entity_poly.entity_id
_entity_poly.type
_entity_poly.pdbx_seq_one_letter_code
_entity_poly.pdbx_strand_id
1 'polypeptide(L)'
;TVLSFLCGIASVAGLFAGTLLPNWRKLRLITFNRNEKNLTIYTGLWVKCARYDGSSDCLMYDRTWYLSVDQLDLRVLQFALPLSIVIAMGALLLCLIGMCNTAFNSSVPNIKLAKCLVNSAGCHLVAGLLFFLAGTVSLSPSIWAIFYNSHLNRKFEPVFTFDYAVFVTIASSGGLFMTALLLFVWYCACKSLSSPFWQPLYSHAPGMHTYSQPYSSRSRLSAIEIDI
;
A
#
# COMPACT_ATOMS: atom_id res chain seq x y z
N THR A 1 -0.91 -1.17 -14.87
CA THR A 1 -1.85 -1.36 -13.74
C THR A 1 -1.74 -2.76 -13.11
N VAL A 2 -1.76 -3.85 -13.90
CA VAL A 2 -1.63 -5.21 -13.36
C VAL A 2 -0.32 -5.40 -12.59
N LEU A 3 0.81 -4.95 -13.14
CA LEU A 3 2.11 -5.02 -12.47
C LEU A 3 2.11 -4.26 -11.14
N SER A 4 1.52 -3.05 -11.10
CA SER A 4 1.37 -2.26 -9.87
C SER A 4 0.52 -3.00 -8.83
N PHE A 5 -0.57 -3.63 -9.26
CA PHE A 5 -1.44 -4.41 -8.38
C PHE A 5 -0.73 -5.62 -7.78
N LEU A 6 0.01 -6.39 -8.59
CA LEU A 6 0.80 -7.53 -8.12
C LEU A 6 1.92 -7.11 -7.16
N CYS A 7 2.62 -6.01 -7.47
CA CYS A 7 3.62 -5.42 -6.58
C CYS A 7 2.99 -5.00 -5.23
N GLY A 8 1.80 -4.39 -5.27
CA GLY A 8 1.04 -4.02 -4.08
C GLY A 8 0.68 -5.22 -3.21
N ILE A 9 0.16 -6.30 -3.82
CA ILE A 9 -0.16 -7.55 -3.09
C ILE A 9 1.10 -8.12 -2.43
N ALA A 10 2.20 -8.25 -3.16
CA ALA A 10 3.46 -8.77 -2.62
C ALA A 10 3.96 -7.92 -1.44
N SER A 11 3.86 -6.59 -1.55
CA SER A 11 4.28 -5.67 -0.50
C SER A 11 3.40 -5.78 0.76
N VAL A 12 2.08 -5.89 0.60
CA VAL A 12 1.15 -6.08 1.72
C VAL A 12 1.39 -7.43 2.40
N ALA A 13 1.58 -8.50 1.62
CA ALA A 13 1.91 -9.82 2.15
C ALA A 13 3.23 -9.80 2.92
N GLY A 14 4.24 -9.10 2.42
CA GLY A 14 5.52 -8.92 3.11
C GLY A 14 5.39 -8.12 4.41
N LEU A 15 4.58 -7.04 4.45
CA LEU A 15 4.28 -6.31 5.69
C LEU A 15 3.57 -7.19 6.71
N PHE A 16 2.60 -7.99 6.26
CA PHE A 16 1.88 -8.91 7.12
C PHE A 16 2.84 -9.96 7.71
N ALA A 17 3.68 -10.57 6.87
CA ALA A 17 4.72 -11.49 7.34
C ALA A 17 5.67 -10.82 8.33
N GLY A 18 6.20 -9.64 8.02
CA GLY A 18 7.08 -8.89 8.92
C GLY A 18 6.43 -8.54 10.26
N THR A 19 5.13 -8.28 10.28
CA THR A 19 4.37 -7.98 11.50
C THR A 19 4.22 -9.21 12.41
N LEU A 20 4.06 -10.40 11.84
CA LEU A 20 3.86 -11.64 12.58
C LEU A 20 5.15 -12.33 12.99
N LEU A 21 6.26 -12.05 12.31
CA LEU A 21 7.53 -12.69 12.60
C LEU A 21 8.06 -12.32 13.98
N PRO A 22 8.53 -13.33 14.78
CA PRO A 22 9.09 -13.08 16.11
C PRO A 22 10.51 -12.52 16.09
N ASN A 23 11.12 -12.35 14.93
CA ASN A 23 12.53 -12.08 14.71
C ASN A 23 12.82 -10.60 14.40
N TRP A 24 12.37 -9.69 15.28
CA TRP A 24 12.68 -8.26 15.16
C TRP A 24 14.01 -7.92 15.80
N ARG A 25 14.25 -8.46 17.00
CA ARG A 25 15.49 -8.29 17.75
C ARG A 25 15.99 -9.62 18.27
N LYS A 26 17.29 -9.75 18.31
CA LYS A 26 18.00 -10.93 18.80
C LYS A 26 18.96 -10.51 19.91
N LEU A 27 18.82 -11.14 21.06
CA LEU A 27 19.72 -11.01 22.20
C LEU A 27 20.44 -12.34 22.41
N ARG A 28 21.77 -12.33 22.35
CA ARG A 28 22.59 -13.48 22.74
C ARG A 28 23.12 -13.25 24.13
N LEU A 29 22.72 -14.08 25.06
CA LEU A 29 23.29 -14.13 26.40
C LEU A 29 24.44 -15.16 26.40
N ILE A 30 25.67 -14.66 26.50
CA ILE A 30 26.85 -15.51 26.67
C ILE A 30 27.02 -15.66 28.16
N THR A 31 26.65 -16.81 28.70
CA THR A 31 26.92 -17.14 30.12
C THR A 31 28.33 -17.67 30.20
N PHE A 32 29.15 -17.03 31.06
CA PHE A 32 30.54 -17.40 31.29
C PHE A 32 30.68 -18.72 32.10
N ASN A 33 29.57 -19.36 32.44
CA ASN A 33 29.59 -20.55 33.25
C ASN A 33 29.67 -21.80 32.37
N ARG A 34 30.64 -22.68 32.63
CA ARG A 34 31.04 -23.85 31.83
C ARG A 34 29.91 -24.87 31.56
N ASN A 35 28.80 -24.78 32.29
CA ASN A 35 27.67 -25.72 32.25
C ASN A 35 26.37 -25.09 31.75
N GLU A 36 26.35 -23.80 31.33
CA GLU A 36 25.14 -23.16 30.90
C GLU A 36 25.07 -23.07 29.40
N LYS A 37 23.94 -23.52 28.88
CA LYS A 37 23.60 -23.60 27.46
C LYS A 37 23.44 -22.18 26.88
N ASN A 38 23.88 -22.00 25.65
CA ASN A 38 23.72 -20.72 24.91
C ASN A 38 22.23 -20.36 24.79
N LEU A 39 21.81 -19.34 25.53
CA LEU A 39 20.46 -18.81 25.46
C LEU A 39 20.40 -17.69 24.40
N THR A 40 19.53 -17.84 23.43
CA THR A 40 19.23 -16.78 22.46
C THR A 40 17.76 -16.36 22.60
N ILE A 41 17.53 -15.08 22.89
CA ILE A 41 16.19 -14.52 23.02
C ILE A 41 15.87 -13.76 21.72
N TYR A 42 14.76 -14.11 21.08
CA TYR A 42 14.17 -13.40 19.96
C TYR A 42 12.99 -12.59 20.47
N THR A 43 12.95 -11.33 20.11
CA THR A 43 11.87 -10.41 20.47
C THR A 43 11.17 -9.97 19.19
N GLY A 44 9.92 -10.37 19.04
CA GLY A 44 9.03 -9.93 17.96
C GLY A 44 8.14 -8.77 18.39
N LEU A 45 7.15 -8.44 17.58
CA LEU A 45 6.14 -7.43 17.94
C LEU A 45 5.12 -7.98 18.94
N TRP A 46 4.75 -9.25 18.85
CA TRP A 46 3.65 -9.85 19.62
C TRP A 46 4.13 -10.92 20.60
N VAL A 47 5.30 -11.50 20.32
CA VAL A 47 5.82 -12.66 21.06
C VAL A 47 7.30 -12.48 21.37
N LYS A 48 7.72 -13.08 22.48
CA LYS A 48 9.11 -13.24 22.87
C LYS A 48 9.44 -14.72 22.89
N CYS A 49 10.44 -15.15 22.14
CA CYS A 49 10.86 -16.54 22.05
C CYS A 49 12.25 -16.71 22.67
N ALA A 50 12.38 -17.63 23.61
CA ALA A 50 13.66 -18.06 24.17
C ALA A 50 14.08 -19.36 23.50
N ARG A 51 15.28 -19.42 22.93
CA ARG A 51 15.82 -20.61 22.27
C ARG A 51 16.98 -21.17 23.09
N TYR A 52 16.80 -22.41 23.51
CA TYR A 52 17.80 -23.22 24.22
C TYR A 52 18.14 -24.43 23.34
N ASP A 53 19.39 -24.68 23.03
CA ASP A 53 19.94 -25.96 22.53
C ASP A 53 18.97 -26.86 21.70
N GLY A 54 18.19 -26.24 20.79
CA GLY A 54 17.25 -26.95 19.90
C GLY A 54 15.77 -26.88 20.31
N SER A 55 15.43 -26.46 21.53
CA SER A 55 14.06 -26.15 21.94
C SER A 55 13.80 -24.65 21.88
N SER A 56 12.59 -24.26 21.56
CA SER A 56 12.16 -22.86 21.53
C SER A 56 10.84 -22.70 22.27
N ASP A 57 10.83 -21.90 23.32
CA ASP A 57 9.63 -21.53 24.06
C ASP A 57 9.23 -20.11 23.70
N CYS A 58 8.02 -19.93 23.20
CA CYS A 58 7.48 -18.63 22.82
C CYS A 58 6.33 -18.23 23.73
N LEU A 59 6.39 -17.01 24.26
CA LEU A 59 5.37 -16.43 25.14
C LEU A 59 4.85 -15.14 24.52
N MET A 60 3.53 -14.95 24.57
CA MET A 60 2.92 -13.65 24.24
C MET A 60 3.18 -12.65 25.34
N TYR A 61 3.23 -11.38 24.97
CA TYR A 61 3.42 -10.30 25.95
C TYR A 61 2.25 -10.20 26.91
N ASP A 62 2.57 -10.04 28.19
CA ASP A 62 1.62 -9.83 29.27
C ASP A 62 1.40 -8.32 29.55
N ARG A 63 0.51 -8.03 30.50
CA ARG A 63 0.18 -6.64 30.88
C ARG A 63 1.41 -5.88 31.43
N THR A 64 2.33 -6.56 32.09
CA THR A 64 3.52 -5.95 32.70
C THR A 64 4.49 -5.45 31.63
N TRP A 65 4.59 -6.17 30.50
CA TRP A 65 5.40 -5.73 29.37
C TRP A 65 4.91 -4.40 28.78
N TYR A 66 3.58 -4.22 28.71
CA TYR A 66 3.01 -2.96 28.20
C TYR A 66 3.23 -1.76 29.12
N LEU A 67 3.59 -1.96 30.37
CA LEU A 67 3.90 -0.89 31.31
C LEU A 67 5.39 -0.52 31.31
N SER A 68 6.28 -1.35 30.74
CA SER A 68 7.72 -1.07 30.71
C SER A 68 8.05 0.01 29.65
N VAL A 69 8.83 1.02 30.00
CA VAL A 69 9.17 2.16 29.12
C VAL A 69 10.23 1.77 28.07
N ASP A 70 11.00 0.73 28.31
CA ASP A 70 12.17 0.35 27.51
C ASP A 70 11.85 -0.25 26.13
N GLN A 71 10.56 -0.48 25.83
CA GLN A 71 10.10 -1.13 24.60
C GLN A 71 9.20 -0.20 23.75
N LEU A 72 9.35 1.12 23.90
CA LEU A 72 8.50 2.13 23.26
C LEU A 72 8.51 2.01 21.73
N ASP A 73 9.65 1.70 21.15
CA ASP A 73 9.82 1.53 19.70
C ASP A 73 9.02 0.34 19.15
N LEU A 74 9.02 -0.81 19.82
CA LEU A 74 8.21 -1.97 19.44
C LEU A 74 6.71 -1.69 19.57
N ARG A 75 6.29 -0.92 20.58
CA ARG A 75 4.89 -0.53 20.75
C ARG A 75 4.39 0.37 19.62
N VAL A 76 5.18 1.35 19.22
CA VAL A 76 4.82 2.20 18.07
C VAL A 76 4.64 1.35 16.82
N LEU A 77 5.51 0.37 16.61
CA LEU A 77 5.41 -0.57 15.48
C LEU A 77 4.16 -1.47 15.56
N GLN A 78 3.74 -1.89 16.77
CA GLN A 78 2.52 -2.69 16.98
C GLN A 78 1.26 -1.97 16.49
N PHE A 79 1.21 -0.64 16.52
CA PHE A 79 0.10 0.15 16.00
C PHE A 79 0.31 0.57 14.55
N ALA A 80 1.51 1.01 14.21
CA ALA A 80 1.80 1.56 12.89
C ALA A 80 1.72 0.51 11.78
N LEU A 81 2.23 -0.70 11.99
CA LEU A 81 2.24 -1.73 10.96
C LEU A 81 0.83 -2.25 10.63
N PRO A 82 -0.03 -2.62 11.60
CA PRO A 82 -1.41 -2.97 11.29
C PRO A 82 -2.19 -1.83 10.63
N LEU A 83 -1.99 -0.59 11.07
CA LEU A 83 -2.62 0.58 10.45
C LEU A 83 -2.18 0.72 8.99
N SER A 84 -0.88 0.58 8.70
CA SER A 84 -0.35 0.61 7.34
C SER A 84 -0.95 -0.51 6.47
N ILE A 85 -1.10 -1.72 7.01
CA ILE A 85 -1.72 -2.86 6.32
C ILE A 85 -3.17 -2.54 5.96
N VAL A 86 -3.96 -1.99 6.89
CA VAL A 86 -5.36 -1.61 6.64
C VAL A 86 -5.46 -0.54 5.53
N ILE A 87 -4.61 0.49 5.56
CA ILE A 87 -4.56 1.52 4.52
C ILE A 87 -4.18 0.91 3.16
N ALA A 88 -3.18 0.05 3.12
CA ALA A 88 -2.72 -0.61 1.90
C ALA A 88 -3.76 -1.58 1.32
N MET A 89 -4.50 -2.30 2.17
CA MET A 89 -5.64 -3.12 1.75
C MET A 89 -6.75 -2.28 1.11
N GLY A 90 -7.07 -1.12 1.69
CA GLY A 90 -7.98 -0.15 1.09
C GLY A 90 -7.51 0.33 -0.28
N ALA A 91 -6.21 0.60 -0.43
CA ALA A 91 -5.59 0.97 -1.71
C ALA A 91 -5.69 -0.17 -2.76
N LEU A 92 -5.47 -1.43 -2.36
CA LEU A 92 -5.64 -2.60 -3.23
C LEU A 92 -7.08 -2.75 -3.72
N LEU A 93 -8.07 -2.55 -2.84
CA LEU A 93 -9.48 -2.60 -3.22
C LEU A 93 -9.83 -1.51 -4.24
N LEU A 94 -9.36 -0.27 -4.04
CA LEU A 94 -9.57 0.81 -5.00
C LEU A 94 -8.88 0.53 -6.34
N CYS A 95 -7.68 -0.04 -6.32
CA CYS A 95 -6.97 -0.44 -7.53
C CYS A 95 -7.75 -1.52 -8.29
N LEU A 96 -8.29 -2.51 -7.58
CA LEU A 96 -9.13 -3.57 -8.17
C LEU A 96 -10.40 -3.00 -8.78
N ILE A 97 -11.11 -2.11 -8.07
CA ILE A 97 -12.30 -1.42 -8.59
C ILE A 97 -11.95 -0.63 -9.87
N GLY A 98 -10.84 0.10 -9.87
CA GLY A 98 -10.36 0.84 -11.03
C GLY A 98 -10.08 -0.08 -12.23
N MET A 99 -9.50 -1.26 -12.02
CA MET A 99 -9.26 -2.25 -13.07
C MET A 99 -10.56 -2.87 -13.57
N CYS A 100 -11.50 -3.22 -12.69
CA CYS A 100 -12.80 -3.76 -13.06
C CYS A 100 -13.60 -2.75 -13.88
N ASN A 101 -13.63 -1.48 -13.49
CA ASN A 101 -14.31 -0.43 -14.24
C ASN A 101 -13.73 -0.24 -15.65
N THR A 102 -12.42 -0.42 -15.80
CA THR A 102 -11.78 -0.37 -17.14
C THR A 102 -12.17 -1.57 -18.00
N ALA A 103 -12.27 -2.76 -17.38
CA ALA A 103 -12.54 -4.01 -18.10
C ALA A 103 -14.02 -4.14 -18.55
N PHE A 104 -14.96 -3.67 -17.71
CA PHE A 104 -16.40 -3.92 -17.92
C PHE A 104 -17.16 -2.73 -18.52
N ASN A 105 -16.52 -1.57 -18.69
CA ASN A 105 -17.10 -0.36 -19.31
C ASN A 105 -18.57 -0.09 -18.91
N SER A 106 -18.90 -0.30 -17.62
CA SER A 106 -20.25 -0.20 -17.12
C SER A 106 -20.68 1.27 -17.02
N SER A 107 -21.82 1.60 -17.63
CA SER A 107 -22.52 2.87 -17.47
C SER A 107 -23.03 3.00 -16.03
N VAL A 108 -22.41 3.85 -15.23
CA VAL A 108 -22.71 4.02 -13.81
C VAL A 108 -23.69 5.18 -13.58
N PRO A 109 -24.62 5.03 -12.61
CA PRO A 109 -25.64 6.04 -12.32
C PRO A 109 -25.07 7.39 -11.85
N ASN A 110 -25.79 8.46 -12.15
CA ASN A 110 -25.43 9.89 -12.13
C ASN A 110 -25.08 10.53 -10.77
N ILE A 111 -24.46 9.87 -9.83
CA ILE A 111 -24.05 10.46 -8.53
C ILE A 111 -22.67 11.10 -8.68
N LYS A 112 -22.55 12.42 -8.40
CA LYS A 112 -21.30 13.19 -8.62
C LYS A 112 -20.06 12.61 -7.89
N LEU A 113 -20.23 12.05 -6.68
CA LEU A 113 -19.14 11.40 -5.94
C LEU A 113 -18.75 10.07 -6.59
N ALA A 114 -19.73 9.32 -7.11
CA ALA A 114 -19.51 8.09 -7.85
C ALA A 114 -18.78 8.35 -9.17
N LYS A 115 -19.03 9.48 -9.85
CA LYS A 115 -18.31 9.85 -11.08
C LYS A 115 -16.81 10.06 -10.86
N CYS A 116 -16.39 10.60 -9.72
CA CYS A 116 -14.97 10.78 -9.40
C CYS A 116 -14.28 9.44 -9.06
N LEU A 117 -14.96 8.58 -8.29
CA LEU A 117 -14.50 7.25 -7.93
C LEU A 117 -14.59 6.24 -9.10
N VAL A 118 -15.53 6.45 -10.01
CA VAL A 118 -15.78 5.58 -11.18
C VAL A 118 -14.87 5.93 -12.35
N ASN A 119 -14.28 7.12 -12.39
CA ASN A 119 -13.21 7.39 -13.33
C ASN A 119 -11.99 6.51 -12.96
N SER A 120 -11.72 5.49 -13.76
CA SER A 120 -10.59 4.55 -13.57
C SER A 120 -9.27 5.26 -13.23
N ALA A 121 -8.99 6.39 -13.86
CA ALA A 121 -7.82 7.21 -13.57
C ALA A 121 -7.84 7.79 -12.15
N GLY A 122 -9.01 8.23 -11.67
CA GLY A 122 -9.18 8.77 -10.30
C GLY A 122 -8.96 7.70 -9.23
N CYS A 123 -9.51 6.48 -9.43
CA CYS A 123 -9.28 5.36 -8.51
C CYS A 123 -7.80 5.01 -8.37
N HIS A 124 -7.06 4.99 -9.48
CA HIS A 124 -5.63 4.68 -9.47
C HIS A 124 -4.80 5.78 -8.80
N LEU A 125 -5.18 7.06 -8.97
CA LEU A 125 -4.54 8.17 -8.29
C LEU A 125 -4.73 8.09 -6.77
N VAL A 126 -5.97 7.87 -6.31
CA VAL A 126 -6.28 7.74 -4.89
C VAL A 126 -5.60 6.51 -4.30
N ALA A 127 -5.62 5.37 -5.00
CA ALA A 127 -4.89 4.17 -4.59
C ALA A 127 -3.38 4.45 -4.46
N GLY A 128 -2.78 5.18 -5.41
CA GLY A 128 -1.37 5.58 -5.34
C GLY A 128 -1.06 6.44 -4.11
N LEU A 129 -1.92 7.41 -3.78
CA LEU A 129 -1.77 8.22 -2.57
C LEU A 129 -1.89 7.39 -1.28
N LEU A 130 -2.82 6.43 -1.23
CA LEU A 130 -2.97 5.54 -0.09
C LEU A 130 -1.78 4.58 0.06
N PHE A 131 -1.22 4.06 -1.04
CA PHE A 131 0.02 3.27 -0.96
C PHE A 131 1.20 4.09 -0.48
N PHE A 132 1.32 5.33 -0.92
CA PHE A 132 2.34 6.25 -0.43
C PHE A 132 2.19 6.51 1.08
N LEU A 133 0.96 6.77 1.54
CA LEU A 133 0.65 6.95 2.96
C LEU A 133 0.96 5.69 3.77
N ALA A 134 0.54 4.51 3.30
CA ALA A 134 0.84 3.24 3.96
C ALA A 134 2.36 3.00 4.07
N GLY A 135 3.10 3.27 2.99
CA GLY A 135 4.56 3.18 2.97
C GLY A 135 5.22 4.10 4.00
N THR A 136 4.76 5.36 4.13
CA THR A 136 5.29 6.29 5.14
C THR A 136 4.98 5.86 6.55
N VAL A 137 3.75 5.39 6.82
CA VAL A 137 3.31 4.92 8.14
C VAL A 137 4.08 3.68 8.58
N SER A 138 4.48 2.79 7.68
CA SER A 138 5.28 1.60 8.01
C SER A 138 6.79 1.89 8.07
N LEU A 139 7.33 2.68 7.14
CA LEU A 139 8.77 2.92 7.02
C LEU A 139 9.30 3.81 8.15
N SER A 140 8.60 4.92 8.47
CA SER A 140 9.07 5.90 9.45
C SER A 140 9.32 5.28 10.83
N PRO A 141 8.39 4.54 11.45
CA PRO A 141 8.64 3.91 12.75
C PRO A 141 9.66 2.76 12.65
N SER A 142 9.76 2.07 11.51
CA SER A 142 10.78 1.02 11.32
C SER A 142 12.19 1.60 11.30
N ILE A 143 12.40 2.71 10.61
CA ILE A 143 13.68 3.43 10.60
C ILE A 143 13.97 4.00 12.00
N TRP A 144 12.97 4.60 12.65
CA TRP A 144 13.14 5.13 13.99
C TRP A 144 13.54 4.04 14.99
N ALA A 145 12.95 2.85 14.91
CA ALA A 145 13.33 1.71 15.76
C ALA A 145 14.81 1.31 15.57
N ILE A 146 15.32 1.37 14.31
CA ILE A 146 16.73 1.11 14.02
C ILE A 146 17.63 2.13 14.70
N PHE A 147 17.33 3.42 14.56
CA PHE A 147 18.11 4.49 15.18
C PHE A 147 18.06 4.41 16.70
N TYR A 148 16.90 4.15 17.28
CA TYR A 148 16.71 4.01 18.72
C TYR A 148 17.54 2.85 19.29
N ASN A 149 17.48 1.69 18.64
CA ASN A 149 18.29 0.53 19.05
C ASN A 149 19.80 0.78 18.86
N SER A 150 20.21 1.45 17.79
CA SER A 150 21.61 1.85 17.59
C SER A 150 22.09 2.79 18.71
N HIS A 151 21.24 3.72 19.12
CA HIS A 151 21.54 4.63 20.23
C HIS A 151 21.69 3.86 21.58
N LEU A 152 20.79 2.92 21.85
CA LEU A 152 20.87 2.06 23.04
C LEU A 152 22.16 1.23 23.06
N ASN A 153 22.52 0.61 21.94
CA ASN A 153 23.73 -0.20 21.82
C ASN A 153 25.02 0.62 21.99
N ARG A 154 25.02 1.92 21.67
CA ARG A 154 26.18 2.79 21.96
C ARG A 154 26.34 3.11 23.45
N LYS A 155 25.21 3.13 24.19
CA LYS A 155 25.19 3.53 25.60
C LYS A 155 25.46 2.37 26.55
N PHE A 156 25.04 1.14 26.21
CA PHE A 156 24.99 0.00 27.14
C PHE A 156 25.77 -1.24 26.68
N GLU A 157 26.71 -1.13 25.73
CA GLU A 157 27.33 -2.23 24.99
C GLU A 157 26.34 -2.94 24.03
N PRO A 158 26.82 -3.61 22.94
CA PRO A 158 25.94 -4.19 21.93
C PRO A 158 25.16 -5.39 22.47
N VAL A 159 23.99 -5.12 23.05
CA VAL A 159 23.12 -6.13 23.66
C VAL A 159 22.13 -6.71 22.64
N PHE A 160 21.65 -5.86 21.70
CA PHE A 160 20.63 -6.26 20.75
C PHE A 160 21.14 -6.15 19.33
N THR A 161 20.87 -7.18 18.53
CA THR A 161 21.07 -7.15 17.07
C THR A 161 19.72 -7.25 16.38
N PHE A 162 19.59 -6.55 15.24
CA PHE A 162 18.41 -6.71 14.39
C PHE A 162 18.44 -8.06 13.67
N ASP A 163 17.26 -8.61 13.46
CA ASP A 163 17.09 -9.83 12.68
C ASP A 163 16.25 -9.54 11.41
N TYR A 164 16.00 -10.54 10.60
CA TYR A 164 15.47 -10.41 9.24
C TYR A 164 14.06 -9.78 9.14
N ALA A 165 13.21 -9.84 10.17
CA ALA A 165 11.87 -9.26 10.14
C ALA A 165 11.87 -7.75 9.85
N VAL A 166 12.86 -7.01 10.38
CA VAL A 166 13.04 -5.58 10.11
C VAL A 166 13.30 -5.32 8.63
N PHE A 167 14.19 -6.12 8.04
CA PHE A 167 14.55 -5.98 6.62
C PHE A 167 13.38 -6.34 5.70
N VAL A 168 12.61 -7.37 6.03
CA VAL A 168 11.37 -7.72 5.32
C VAL A 168 10.38 -6.57 5.35
N THR A 169 10.19 -5.94 6.51
CA THR A 169 9.28 -4.81 6.67
C THR A 169 9.74 -3.59 5.86
N ILE A 170 11.03 -3.25 5.90
CA ILE A 170 11.59 -2.13 5.14
C ILE A 170 11.47 -2.38 3.63
N ALA A 171 11.82 -3.59 3.16
CA ALA A 171 11.69 -3.96 1.76
C ALA A 171 10.24 -3.89 1.28
N SER A 172 9.29 -4.36 2.10
CA SER A 172 7.86 -4.30 1.81
C SER A 172 7.33 -2.86 1.77
N SER A 173 7.79 -2.00 2.68
CA SER A 173 7.47 -0.56 2.67
C SER A 173 8.02 0.11 1.40
N GLY A 174 9.24 -0.24 0.98
CA GLY A 174 9.82 0.18 -0.29
C GLY A 174 8.97 -0.26 -1.49
N GLY A 175 8.45 -1.49 -1.45
CA GLY A 175 7.53 -2.02 -2.45
C GLY A 175 6.20 -1.23 -2.53
N LEU A 176 5.67 -0.73 -1.41
CA LEU A 176 4.49 0.16 -1.42
C LEU A 176 4.80 1.49 -2.12
N PHE A 177 5.98 2.09 -1.88
CA PHE A 177 6.39 3.31 -2.60
C PHE A 177 6.57 3.05 -4.09
N MET A 178 7.16 1.92 -4.48
CA MET A 178 7.27 1.54 -5.89
C MET A 178 5.89 1.35 -6.53
N THR A 179 4.94 0.74 -5.81
CA THR A 179 3.56 0.60 -6.27
C THR A 179 2.90 1.95 -6.48
N ALA A 180 3.05 2.88 -5.53
CA ALA A 180 2.55 4.24 -5.62
C ALA A 180 3.15 4.97 -6.85
N LEU A 181 4.48 4.88 -7.03
CA LEU A 181 5.17 5.49 -8.16
C LEU A 181 4.66 4.96 -9.50
N LEU A 182 4.50 3.64 -9.64
CA LEU A 182 3.96 3.02 -10.85
C LEU A 182 2.54 3.50 -11.18
N LEU A 183 1.69 3.68 -10.17
CA LEU A 183 0.34 4.21 -10.34
C LEU A 183 0.34 5.68 -10.74
N PHE A 184 1.23 6.51 -10.16
CA PHE A 184 1.39 7.91 -10.55
C PHE A 184 1.91 8.07 -11.97
N VAL A 185 2.92 7.30 -12.36
CA VAL A 185 3.46 7.30 -13.73
C VAL A 185 2.37 6.90 -14.72
N TRP A 186 1.60 5.87 -14.41
CA TRP A 186 0.47 5.45 -15.26
C TRP A 186 -0.60 6.54 -15.37
N TYR A 187 -0.96 7.19 -14.26
CA TYR A 187 -1.91 8.31 -14.27
C TYR A 187 -1.41 9.47 -15.12
N CYS A 188 -0.14 9.86 -15.00
CA CYS A 188 0.47 10.91 -15.80
C CYS A 188 0.48 10.57 -17.29
N ALA A 189 0.79 9.32 -17.65
CA ALA A 189 0.78 8.84 -19.03
C ALA A 189 -0.64 8.93 -19.63
N CYS A 190 -1.66 8.48 -18.90
CA CYS A 190 -3.05 8.57 -19.37
C CYS A 190 -3.52 10.02 -19.53
N LYS A 191 -3.12 10.91 -18.63
CA LYS A 191 -3.47 12.34 -18.72
C LYS A 191 -2.76 13.02 -19.89
N SER A 192 -1.50 12.70 -20.15
CA SER A 192 -0.74 13.24 -21.28
C SER A 192 -1.34 12.85 -22.62
N LEU A 193 -1.82 11.61 -22.75
CA LEU A 193 -2.48 11.14 -23.99
C LEU A 193 -3.85 11.80 -24.23
N SER A 194 -4.54 12.30 -23.21
CA SER A 194 -5.82 12.99 -23.32
C SER A 194 -5.68 14.52 -23.50
N SER A 195 -4.47 15.05 -23.53
CA SER A 195 -4.22 16.47 -23.75
C SER A 195 -4.33 16.79 -25.25
N PRO A 196 -5.13 17.80 -25.66
CA PRO A 196 -5.30 18.18 -27.07
C PRO A 196 -4.03 18.73 -27.72
N PHE A 197 -2.95 18.86 -26.97
CA PHE A 197 -1.66 19.36 -27.47
C PHE A 197 -0.91 18.36 -28.37
N TRP A 198 -1.30 17.08 -28.37
CA TRP A 198 -0.72 16.02 -29.21
C TRP A 198 -1.66 15.56 -30.33
N GLN A 199 -2.64 16.38 -30.74
CA GLN A 199 -3.25 16.12 -32.06
C GLN A 199 -2.17 16.36 -33.12
N PRO A 200 -1.76 15.33 -33.85
CA PRO A 200 -0.80 15.52 -34.92
C PRO A 200 -1.37 16.52 -35.91
N LEU A 201 -0.52 17.47 -36.33
CA LEU A 201 -0.77 18.53 -37.31
C LEU A 201 -1.13 17.97 -38.70
N TYR A 202 -1.93 16.92 -38.78
CA TYR A 202 -2.36 16.25 -40.03
C TYR A 202 -3.75 16.67 -40.49
N SER A 203 -4.30 17.78 -39.98
CA SER A 203 -5.60 18.28 -40.43
C SER A 203 -5.49 19.59 -41.18
N HIS A 204 -4.48 19.75 -42.05
CA HIS A 204 -4.49 20.73 -43.10
C HIS A 204 -4.17 20.05 -44.44
N ALA A 205 -5.10 19.19 -44.87
CA ALA A 205 -5.28 18.97 -46.32
C ALA A 205 -6.28 20.04 -46.80
N PRO A 206 -5.89 21.01 -47.63
CA PRO A 206 -6.83 21.93 -48.23
C PRO A 206 -7.57 21.20 -49.35
N GLY A 207 -8.85 21.03 -49.19
CA GLY A 207 -9.73 20.58 -50.27
C GLY A 207 -10.47 19.28 -50.05
N MET A 208 -11.49 19.31 -49.21
CA MET A 208 -12.62 18.40 -49.39
C MET A 208 -13.91 19.13 -48.98
N HIS A 209 -14.70 19.43 -50.00
CA HIS A 209 -15.98 20.09 -49.87
C HIS A 209 -16.90 19.40 -48.88
N THR A 210 -17.27 20.10 -47.83
CA THR A 210 -18.32 19.70 -46.89
C THR A 210 -19.66 19.75 -47.64
N TYR A 211 -20.20 18.59 -47.99
CA TYR A 211 -21.56 18.43 -48.43
C TYR A 211 -22.47 18.64 -47.23
N SER A 212 -23.08 19.81 -47.10
CA SER A 212 -24.09 20.12 -46.13
C SER A 212 -25.37 19.36 -46.45
N GLN A 213 -25.71 18.33 -45.74
CA GLN A 213 -27.04 17.74 -45.78
C GLN A 213 -28.04 18.70 -45.10
N PRO A 214 -29.13 19.05 -45.81
CA PRO A 214 -30.18 19.86 -45.21
C PRO A 214 -30.98 19.04 -44.21
N TYR A 215 -31.07 19.55 -43.00
CA TYR A 215 -31.89 19.01 -41.91
C TYR A 215 -33.38 19.22 -42.27
N SER A 216 -34.05 18.15 -42.75
CA SER A 216 -35.48 18.13 -42.96
C SER A 216 -36.21 17.99 -41.62
N SER A 217 -36.64 19.12 -41.06
CA SER A 217 -37.60 19.17 -39.98
C SER A 217 -38.98 18.77 -40.45
N ARG A 218 -39.35 17.53 -40.30
CA ARG A 218 -40.72 17.03 -40.55
C ARG A 218 -41.50 17.08 -39.23
N SER A 219 -42.13 18.25 -38.99
CA SER A 219 -43.22 18.42 -38.04
C SER A 219 -44.44 17.60 -38.52
N ARG A 220 -44.77 16.52 -37.80
CA ARG A 220 -46.11 15.88 -37.91
C ARG A 220 -46.98 16.40 -36.79
N LEU A 221 -47.83 17.33 -37.15
CA LEU A 221 -49.11 17.55 -36.49
C LEU A 221 -50.01 16.35 -36.82
N SER A 222 -50.37 15.55 -35.87
CA SER A 222 -51.51 14.64 -35.99
C SER A 222 -52.66 15.22 -35.20
N ALA A 223 -53.68 15.61 -36.01
CA ALA A 223 -54.97 16.04 -35.50
C ALA A 223 -55.65 14.95 -34.68
N ILE A 224 -56.23 15.36 -33.59
CA ILE A 224 -57.22 14.64 -32.80
C ILE A 224 -58.53 14.79 -33.55
N GLU A 225 -59.13 13.71 -33.93
CA GLU A 225 -60.53 13.65 -34.32
C GLU A 225 -61.27 12.78 -33.37
N ILE A 226 -62.20 13.41 -32.67
CA ILE A 226 -63.22 12.83 -31.81
C ILE A 226 -64.38 12.57 -32.73
N ASP A 227 -64.96 11.36 -32.69
CA ASP A 227 -66.41 11.17 -32.89
C ASP A 227 -66.90 9.82 -32.39
N ILE A 228 -67.94 9.93 -31.51
CA ILE A 228 -69.04 9.04 -31.08
C ILE A 228 -68.67 7.86 -30.21
#